data_f5a0f238f187536d39b15535e781f531
#
_entry.id   f5a0f238f187536d39b15535e781f531
#
_cell.length_a   1.000
_cell.length_b   1.000
_cell.length_c   1.000
_cell.angle_alpha   90.00
_cell.angle_beta   90.00
_cell.angle_gamma   90.00
#
_symmetry.space_group_name_H-M   'P 1'
#
loop_
_entity.id
_entity.type
_entity.pdbx_description
1 polymer ?
#
loop_
_entity_poly.entity_id
_entity_poly.type
_entity_poly.pdbx_seq_one_letter_code
_entity_poly.pdbx_strand_id
1 'polypeptide(L)'
;MAVSAKPDSQASGPEEQDRRSLSGEPVRELYTHEDLPAGIGGPHDPIGRPGEYPFTRGIHPSMYRGRLWTMRQFAGFGTSEETNERFRYLLDHGQTGLSTAFDMPSLMGHDSDHPRSLGEVGREGVAVDTLEDMRTLFDGIDLGEVSVSMTINAPAAIMLAFYVASAESDAAHPTPREQLSGTIQADILKEYIAQKEWCFPVDPAMRLCGDMIEWCTRHMPRWHPISISGYHIREAGSTAQQELAFTLKDGLTYVEQAVERGLDVDEFAPRLSFFFNAHLDFFEEIAKYRAARRIWARELRDTFGAKNERSMQMRFHSQTAGVSLTAQQPLNNIVRTTIEALAGVLGGTQSLHTNSYDEALALPTEEAVTIALRTQQVIAHETGVANTVDPLGGSYYVEALTDEMERHAYDYFAKIDELGGMVAAVKQNYPQREIADAAFAHQLEVDSGERIVVGVNRYVLHDEEQIPTLRIDPALERKQVGRLNAARARRDGTAVEAELAALREHAANPRHNLMDPLLRCASAGASEGEIVESLQRVFGDYRETPVF
;
A
#
# COMPACT_ATOMS: atom_id res chain seq x y z
N MET A 1 -36.84 -18.02 31.77
CA MET A 1 -37.93 -17.03 31.95
C MET A 1 -38.18 -16.39 30.60
N ALA A 2 -39.39 -16.54 30.07
CA ALA A 2 -39.74 -16.06 28.74
C ALA A 2 -39.90 -14.52 28.77
N VAL A 3 -39.18 -13.81 27.95
CA VAL A 3 -39.34 -12.36 27.73
C VAL A 3 -40.45 -12.20 26.69
N SER A 4 -41.56 -11.63 27.12
CA SER A 4 -42.72 -11.26 26.33
C SER A 4 -42.31 -10.13 25.35
N ALA A 5 -42.32 -10.43 24.06
CA ALA A 5 -42.28 -9.42 23.01
C ALA A 5 -43.63 -8.72 22.90
N LYS A 6 -43.67 -7.42 23.07
CA LYS A 6 -44.82 -6.59 22.67
C LYS A 6 -44.88 -6.52 21.14
N PRO A 7 -46.03 -6.60 20.52
CA PRO A 7 -46.18 -6.37 19.09
C PRO A 7 -46.09 -4.87 18.82
N ASP A 8 -45.12 -4.47 18.05
CA ASP A 8 -45.04 -3.11 17.52
C ASP A 8 -46.03 -2.90 16.38
N SER A 9 -46.63 -1.75 16.42
CA SER A 9 -47.72 -1.26 15.61
C SER A 9 -47.30 -0.97 14.16
N GLN A 10 -48.20 -1.35 13.26
CA GLN A 10 -48.44 -0.80 11.92
C GLN A 10 -47.20 -0.53 11.07
N ALA A 11 -46.82 -1.50 10.24
CA ALA A 11 -45.99 -1.31 9.09
C ALA A 11 -46.70 -0.40 8.09
N SER A 12 -46.25 0.83 7.96
CA SER A 12 -46.31 1.59 6.71
C SER A 12 -45.64 0.74 5.65
N GLY A 13 -46.21 0.67 4.44
CA GLY A 13 -45.64 -0.10 3.34
C GLY A 13 -44.16 0.28 3.11
N PRO A 14 -43.38 -0.58 2.43
CA PRO A 14 -41.97 -0.31 2.28
C PRO A 14 -41.78 1.04 1.61
N GLU A 15 -41.36 2.05 2.39
CA GLU A 15 -40.68 3.19 1.83
C GLU A 15 -39.51 2.63 1.02
N GLU A 16 -39.45 3.01 -0.24
CA GLU A 16 -38.34 2.71 -1.13
C GLU A 16 -37.08 3.24 -0.46
N GLN A 17 -36.39 2.40 0.28
CA GLN A 17 -35.13 2.77 0.93
C GLN A 17 -34.13 3.06 -0.19
N ASP A 18 -33.69 4.31 -0.27
CA ASP A 18 -32.62 4.74 -1.16
C ASP A 18 -31.34 3.96 -0.81
N ARG A 19 -31.10 2.85 -1.54
CA ARG A 19 -29.97 1.97 -1.32
C ARG A 19 -28.74 2.54 -2.00
N ARG A 20 -27.63 2.67 -1.25
CA ARG A 20 -26.35 3.22 -1.73
C ARG A 20 -25.18 2.31 -1.43
N SER A 21 -24.14 2.38 -2.28
CA SER A 21 -22.82 1.79 -2.01
C SER A 21 -22.13 2.51 -0.86
N LEU A 22 -20.97 2.01 -0.41
CA LEU A 22 -20.12 2.72 0.57
C LEU A 22 -19.65 4.09 0.07
N SER A 23 -19.46 4.23 -1.24
CA SER A 23 -19.10 5.49 -1.88
C SER A 23 -20.30 6.43 -2.15
N GLY A 24 -21.50 6.07 -1.65
CA GLY A 24 -22.70 6.88 -1.78
C GLY A 24 -23.46 6.72 -3.09
N GLU A 25 -23.03 5.83 -4.00
CA GLU A 25 -23.69 5.64 -5.29
C GLU A 25 -25.03 4.91 -5.14
N PRO A 26 -26.10 5.35 -5.84
CA PRO A 26 -27.38 4.69 -5.81
C PRO A 26 -27.31 3.27 -6.37
N VAL A 27 -27.82 2.30 -5.64
CA VAL A 27 -27.90 0.90 -6.09
C VAL A 27 -29.35 0.59 -6.45
N ARG A 28 -29.58 0.27 -7.72
CA ARG A 28 -30.92 -0.09 -8.21
C ARG A 28 -31.31 -1.48 -7.78
N GLU A 29 -32.61 -1.74 -7.67
CA GLU A 29 -33.14 -3.05 -7.29
C GLU A 29 -32.78 -4.15 -8.29
N LEU A 30 -32.75 -3.82 -9.58
CA LEU A 30 -32.44 -4.75 -10.66
C LEU A 30 -31.54 -4.09 -11.71
N TYR A 31 -30.54 -4.85 -12.16
CA TYR A 31 -29.73 -4.59 -13.34
C TYR A 31 -30.05 -5.61 -14.42
N THR A 32 -30.10 -5.19 -15.69
CA THR A 32 -30.51 -6.00 -16.83
C THR A 32 -29.46 -5.93 -17.93
N HIS A 33 -29.70 -6.59 -19.06
CA HIS A 33 -28.83 -6.51 -20.24
C HIS A 33 -28.71 -5.06 -20.79
N GLU A 34 -29.65 -4.16 -20.47
CA GLU A 34 -29.60 -2.76 -20.86
C GLU A 34 -28.53 -1.97 -20.08
N ASP A 35 -28.08 -2.49 -18.94
CA ASP A 35 -27.05 -1.90 -18.08
C ASP A 35 -25.64 -2.37 -18.43
N LEU A 36 -25.53 -3.35 -19.32
CA LEU A 36 -24.23 -3.81 -19.80
C LEU A 36 -23.64 -2.83 -20.82
N PRO A 37 -22.30 -2.67 -20.82
CA PRO A 37 -21.63 -1.98 -21.91
C PRO A 37 -22.04 -2.53 -23.28
N ALA A 38 -22.27 -1.64 -24.24
CA ALA A 38 -22.66 -2.04 -25.58
C ALA A 38 -21.59 -2.95 -26.22
N GLY A 39 -22.01 -4.09 -26.76
CA GLY A 39 -21.14 -5.03 -27.46
C GLY A 39 -20.57 -6.16 -26.63
N ILE A 40 -20.94 -6.32 -25.36
CA ILE A 40 -20.56 -7.51 -24.56
C ILE A 40 -20.98 -8.80 -25.27
N GLY A 41 -20.05 -9.76 -25.36
CA GLY A 41 -20.23 -11.04 -26.06
C GLY A 41 -20.09 -10.94 -27.58
N GLY A 42 -19.85 -9.77 -28.14
CA GLY A 42 -19.62 -9.51 -29.56
C GLY A 42 -18.14 -9.55 -29.95
N PRO A 43 -17.84 -9.32 -31.25
CA PRO A 43 -16.45 -9.33 -31.73
C PRO A 43 -15.55 -8.22 -31.18
N HIS A 44 -16.16 -7.19 -30.58
CA HIS A 44 -15.48 -6.08 -29.89
C HIS A 44 -15.98 -5.97 -28.45
N ASP A 45 -15.98 -7.09 -27.73
CA ASP A 45 -16.43 -7.16 -26.35
C ASP A 45 -15.61 -6.18 -25.47
N PRO A 46 -16.23 -5.14 -24.89
CA PRO A 46 -15.53 -4.11 -24.11
C PRO A 46 -14.89 -4.64 -22.82
N ILE A 47 -15.36 -5.78 -22.28
CA ILE A 47 -14.72 -6.41 -21.12
C ILE A 47 -13.58 -7.35 -21.52
N GLY A 48 -13.49 -7.78 -22.78
CA GLY A 48 -12.42 -8.58 -23.34
C GLY A 48 -12.27 -9.97 -22.72
N ARG A 49 -11.08 -10.55 -22.90
CA ARG A 49 -10.69 -11.81 -22.30
C ARG A 49 -9.63 -11.59 -21.22
N PRO A 50 -9.55 -12.50 -20.23
CA PRO A 50 -8.46 -12.47 -19.26
C PRO A 50 -7.09 -12.52 -19.97
N GLY A 51 -6.17 -11.65 -19.55
CA GLY A 51 -4.82 -11.56 -20.13
C GLY A 51 -4.72 -10.76 -21.42
N GLU A 52 -5.82 -10.24 -21.97
CA GLU A 52 -5.86 -9.42 -23.17
C GLU A 52 -6.26 -7.97 -22.82
N TYR A 53 -5.75 -7.01 -23.61
CA TYR A 53 -6.12 -5.60 -23.47
C TYR A 53 -7.66 -5.43 -23.55
N PRO A 54 -8.29 -4.62 -22.70
CA PRO A 54 -7.74 -3.70 -21.70
C PRO A 54 -7.57 -4.30 -20.28
N PHE A 55 -7.43 -5.62 -20.17
CA PHE A 55 -7.16 -6.37 -18.93
C PHE A 55 -8.25 -6.27 -17.85
N THR A 56 -9.46 -5.87 -18.19
CA THR A 56 -10.58 -5.74 -17.25
C THR A 56 -10.79 -7.00 -16.41
N ARG A 57 -10.68 -8.18 -17.04
CA ARG A 57 -10.91 -9.50 -16.44
C ARG A 57 -9.66 -10.14 -15.81
N GLY A 58 -8.54 -9.42 -15.75
CA GLY A 58 -7.28 -9.88 -15.18
C GLY A 58 -6.11 -9.76 -16.15
N ILE A 59 -4.89 -9.68 -15.59
CA ILE A 59 -3.65 -9.44 -16.35
C ILE A 59 -3.02 -10.73 -16.95
N HIS A 60 -3.49 -11.91 -16.56
CA HIS A 60 -3.01 -13.19 -17.06
C HIS A 60 -4.17 -14.04 -17.58
N PRO A 61 -3.98 -14.82 -18.67
CA PRO A 61 -5.05 -15.68 -19.21
C PRO A 61 -5.58 -16.72 -18.22
N SER A 62 -4.71 -17.25 -17.37
CA SER A 62 -5.05 -18.30 -16.40
C SER A 62 -5.21 -17.80 -14.96
N MET A 63 -4.82 -16.57 -14.67
CA MET A 63 -4.86 -16.00 -13.32
C MET A 63 -4.48 -17.03 -12.23
N TYR A 64 -5.32 -17.26 -11.23
CA TYR A 64 -5.02 -18.18 -10.10
C TYR A 64 -5.01 -19.65 -10.47
N ARG A 65 -5.58 -20.06 -11.60
CA ARG A 65 -5.41 -21.43 -12.12
C ARG A 65 -3.96 -21.73 -12.54
N GLY A 66 -3.22 -20.70 -12.97
CA GLY A 66 -1.80 -20.81 -13.28
C GLY A 66 -0.91 -20.62 -12.07
N ARG A 67 -1.21 -19.61 -11.24
CA ARG A 67 -0.47 -19.29 -10.02
C ARG A 67 -1.36 -18.52 -9.07
N LEU A 68 -1.45 -18.97 -7.83
CA LEU A 68 -2.12 -18.24 -6.76
C LEU A 68 -1.43 -16.89 -6.50
N TRP A 69 -2.15 -16.00 -5.85
CA TRP A 69 -1.56 -14.75 -5.33
C TRP A 69 -0.46 -15.06 -4.32
N THR A 70 0.49 -14.15 -4.19
CA THR A 70 1.51 -14.23 -3.14
C THR A 70 0.85 -13.92 -1.80
N MET A 71 0.88 -14.88 -0.87
CA MET A 71 0.47 -14.67 0.51
C MET A 71 1.59 -13.92 1.22
N ARG A 72 1.31 -12.71 1.66
CA ARG A 72 2.32 -11.78 2.14
C ARG A 72 1.81 -11.05 3.37
N GLN A 73 2.09 -11.59 4.55
CA GLN A 73 1.78 -10.91 5.80
C GLN A 73 2.74 -9.75 6.03
N PHE A 74 2.19 -8.59 6.33
CA PHE A 74 2.93 -7.41 6.75
C PHE A 74 3.45 -7.66 8.16
N ALA A 75 4.76 -7.53 8.39
CA ALA A 75 5.38 -7.86 9.66
C ALA A 75 6.58 -6.96 9.95
N GLY A 76 6.70 -6.57 11.18
CA GLY A 76 7.80 -5.77 11.72
C GLY A 76 7.42 -5.28 13.11
N PHE A 77 8.32 -5.42 14.07
CA PHE A 77 8.20 -4.88 15.41
C PHE A 77 9.54 -4.96 16.13
N GLY A 78 9.74 -4.10 17.09
CA GLY A 78 10.91 -4.14 17.95
C GLY A 78 12.21 -3.89 17.19
N THR A 79 13.20 -4.71 17.46
CA THR A 79 14.50 -4.65 16.81
C THR A 79 14.56 -5.54 15.57
N SER A 80 15.63 -5.37 14.79
CA SER A 80 15.87 -6.16 13.57
C SER A 80 15.97 -7.66 13.86
N GLU A 81 16.48 -8.09 15.04
CA GLU A 81 16.54 -9.50 15.42
C GLU A 81 15.15 -10.11 15.63
N GLU A 82 14.27 -9.41 16.37
CA GLU A 82 12.92 -9.90 16.65
C GLU A 82 12.08 -9.98 15.38
N THR A 83 12.25 -9.02 14.50
CA THR A 83 11.58 -9.06 13.18
C THR A 83 12.17 -10.16 12.29
N ASN A 84 13.50 -10.41 12.32
CA ASN A 84 14.11 -11.53 11.62
C ASN A 84 13.53 -12.88 12.08
N GLU A 85 13.40 -13.09 13.40
CA GLU A 85 12.76 -14.30 13.95
C GLU A 85 11.32 -14.46 13.43
N ARG A 86 10.55 -13.37 13.38
CA ARG A 86 9.19 -13.37 12.82
C ARG A 86 9.18 -13.68 11.32
N PHE A 87 10.11 -13.16 10.55
CA PHE A 87 10.23 -13.46 9.12
C PHE A 87 10.50 -14.94 8.87
N ARG A 88 11.43 -15.53 9.61
CA ARG A 88 11.71 -16.97 9.54
C ARG A 88 10.48 -17.80 9.92
N TYR A 89 9.81 -17.44 11.02
CA TYR A 89 8.58 -18.10 11.44
C TYR A 89 7.52 -18.09 10.32
N LEU A 90 7.27 -16.96 9.69
CA LEU A 90 6.27 -16.83 8.62
C LEU A 90 6.66 -17.65 7.37
N LEU A 91 7.93 -17.66 6.97
CA LEU A 91 8.42 -18.49 5.87
C LEU A 91 8.23 -19.98 6.16
N ASP A 92 8.58 -20.43 7.38
CA ASP A 92 8.40 -21.82 7.82
C ASP A 92 6.93 -22.25 7.86
N HIS A 93 5.98 -21.30 8.00
CA HIS A 93 4.54 -21.55 8.02
C HIS A 93 3.85 -21.36 6.66
N GLY A 94 4.64 -21.19 5.57
CA GLY A 94 4.14 -21.20 4.18
C GLY A 94 3.87 -19.83 3.58
N GLN A 95 4.39 -18.75 4.18
CA GLN A 95 4.45 -17.45 3.53
C GLN A 95 5.42 -17.50 2.33
N THR A 96 5.09 -16.85 1.22
CA THR A 96 5.85 -16.96 -0.04
C THR A 96 6.63 -15.71 -0.43
N GLY A 97 6.62 -14.69 0.43
CA GLY A 97 7.40 -13.47 0.28
C GLY A 97 7.29 -12.62 1.55
N LEU A 98 8.28 -11.78 1.80
CA LEU A 98 8.34 -10.94 3.00
C LEU A 98 7.75 -9.56 2.74
N SER A 99 7.16 -8.96 3.78
CA SER A 99 6.71 -7.57 3.79
C SER A 99 7.11 -6.91 5.10
N THR A 100 7.92 -5.85 5.00
CA THR A 100 8.53 -5.18 6.15
C THR A 100 7.72 -3.97 6.56
N ALA A 101 7.28 -3.94 7.82
CA ALA A 101 6.78 -2.76 8.51
C ALA A 101 7.94 -2.06 9.22
N PHE A 102 8.16 -0.79 8.93
CA PHE A 102 9.13 0.05 9.65
C PHE A 102 8.43 0.84 10.74
N ASP A 103 9.16 1.14 11.82
CA ASP A 103 8.63 1.96 12.90
C ASP A 103 8.52 3.45 12.51
N MET A 104 7.77 4.21 13.31
CA MET A 104 7.51 5.62 13.02
C MET A 104 8.80 6.46 12.89
N PRO A 105 9.83 6.30 13.72
CA PRO A 105 11.11 6.98 13.51
C PRO A 105 11.70 6.73 12.12
N SER A 106 11.81 5.47 11.70
CA SER A 106 12.34 5.11 10.37
C SER A 106 11.45 5.67 9.24
N LEU A 107 10.11 5.66 9.38
CA LEU A 107 9.19 6.24 8.38
C LEU A 107 9.35 7.75 8.24
N MET A 108 9.70 8.44 9.33
CA MET A 108 9.90 9.89 9.39
C MET A 108 11.35 10.32 9.12
N GLY A 109 12.25 9.36 8.85
CA GLY A 109 13.67 9.62 8.61
C GLY A 109 14.42 10.13 9.84
N HIS A 110 14.07 9.64 11.00
CA HIS A 110 14.70 9.96 12.28
C HIS A 110 15.42 8.74 12.85
N ASP A 111 16.61 8.96 13.36
CA ASP A 111 17.30 7.91 14.14
C ASP A 111 16.57 7.64 15.46
N SER A 112 16.75 6.45 16.01
CA SER A 112 16.10 6.01 17.25
C SER A 112 16.43 6.87 18.48
N ASP A 113 17.56 7.61 18.47
CA ASP A 113 17.95 8.53 19.55
C ASP A 113 17.47 9.97 19.34
N HIS A 114 16.74 10.25 18.25
CA HIS A 114 16.19 11.56 17.99
C HIS A 114 15.10 11.91 19.04
N PRO A 115 14.99 13.18 19.51
CA PRO A 115 14.00 13.55 20.54
C PRO A 115 12.54 13.23 20.20
N ARG A 116 12.17 13.20 18.90
CA ARG A 116 10.82 12.84 18.43
C ARG A 116 10.57 11.34 18.41
N SER A 117 11.62 10.53 18.47
CA SER A 117 11.53 9.07 18.43
C SER A 117 11.21 8.44 19.78
N LEU A 118 11.26 9.25 20.86
CA LEU A 118 11.03 8.77 22.23
C LEU A 118 9.64 8.15 22.38
N GLY A 119 9.61 6.88 22.71
CA GLY A 119 8.39 6.12 22.93
C GLY A 119 7.78 5.50 21.67
N GLU A 120 8.37 5.72 20.47
CA GLU A 120 7.88 5.19 19.19
C GLU A 120 8.78 4.10 18.59
N VAL A 121 10.01 3.96 19.09
CA VAL A 121 11.00 3.01 18.55
C VAL A 121 10.52 1.57 18.67
N GLY A 122 10.41 0.89 17.53
CA GLY A 122 10.03 -0.52 17.43
C GLY A 122 8.57 -0.84 17.73
N ARG A 123 7.68 0.13 17.87
CA ARG A 123 6.29 -0.10 18.30
C ARG A 123 5.36 -0.56 17.18
N GLU A 124 5.37 0.10 16.06
CA GLU A 124 4.45 -0.18 14.92
C GLU A 124 5.16 -0.85 13.75
N GLY A 125 6.46 -1.04 13.90
CA GLY A 125 7.32 -1.65 12.91
C GLY A 125 8.71 -1.91 13.45
N VAL A 126 9.62 -2.35 12.61
CA VAL A 126 11.02 -2.59 12.96
C VAL A 126 11.82 -1.29 12.90
N ALA A 127 12.64 -1.04 13.92
CA ALA A 127 13.59 0.07 13.93
C ALA A 127 14.82 -0.25 13.07
N VAL A 128 15.14 0.63 12.12
CA VAL A 128 16.31 0.50 11.22
C VAL A 128 17.00 1.85 11.11
N ASP A 129 18.07 2.03 11.86
CA ASP A 129 18.86 3.27 11.84
C ASP A 129 20.02 3.20 10.84
N THR A 130 20.55 2.01 10.59
CA THR A 130 21.82 1.81 9.90
C THR A 130 21.84 0.59 8.99
N LEU A 131 22.87 0.49 8.13
CA LEU A 131 23.14 -0.71 7.34
C LEU A 131 23.29 -1.97 8.19
N GLU A 132 23.80 -1.86 9.43
CA GLU A 132 23.96 -3.01 10.34
C GLU A 132 22.59 -3.56 10.78
N ASP A 133 21.62 -2.70 11.01
CA ASP A 133 20.24 -3.11 11.33
C ASP A 133 19.61 -3.83 10.14
N MET A 134 19.81 -3.32 8.92
CA MET A 134 19.30 -3.96 7.70
C MET A 134 19.94 -5.35 7.49
N ARG A 135 21.23 -5.51 7.73
CA ARG A 135 21.92 -6.82 7.70
C ARG A 135 21.33 -7.79 8.70
N THR A 136 21.09 -7.34 9.92
CA THR A 136 20.49 -8.16 10.98
C THR A 136 19.05 -8.56 10.63
N LEU A 137 18.29 -7.65 10.03
CA LEU A 137 16.90 -7.89 9.63
C LEU A 137 16.76 -9.05 8.64
N PHE A 138 17.71 -9.20 7.73
CA PHE A 138 17.70 -10.26 6.72
C PHE A 138 18.74 -11.38 6.96
N ASP A 139 19.37 -11.42 8.13
CA ASP A 139 20.38 -12.44 8.44
C ASP A 139 19.84 -13.86 8.23
N GLY A 140 20.60 -14.65 7.45
CA GLY A 140 20.28 -16.05 7.12
C GLY A 140 19.03 -16.24 6.23
N ILE A 141 18.56 -15.19 5.54
CA ILE A 141 17.49 -15.26 4.53
C ILE A 141 18.14 -15.05 3.15
N ASP A 142 17.94 -16.01 2.24
CA ASP A 142 18.44 -15.89 0.86
C ASP A 142 17.61 -14.90 0.06
N LEU A 143 18.12 -13.67 -0.11
CA LEU A 143 17.45 -12.60 -0.84
C LEU A 143 17.42 -12.82 -2.36
N GLY A 144 18.14 -13.80 -2.87
CA GLY A 144 18.05 -14.25 -4.27
C GLY A 144 16.79 -15.08 -4.54
N GLU A 145 16.30 -15.80 -3.52
CA GLU A 145 15.15 -16.70 -3.60
C GLU A 145 13.86 -16.05 -3.06
N VAL A 146 13.95 -15.24 -1.99
CA VAL A 146 12.79 -14.62 -1.33
C VAL A 146 12.57 -13.21 -1.83
N SER A 147 11.36 -12.92 -2.30
CA SER A 147 10.97 -11.54 -2.68
C SER A 147 10.63 -10.72 -1.42
N VAL A 148 11.17 -9.49 -1.35
CA VAL A 148 10.98 -8.59 -0.21
C VAL A 148 10.16 -7.37 -0.62
N SER A 149 9.15 -7.02 0.17
CA SER A 149 8.44 -5.74 0.07
C SER A 149 8.81 -4.87 1.27
N MET A 150 9.09 -3.60 1.01
CA MET A 150 9.39 -2.60 2.04
C MET A 150 8.38 -1.48 1.98
N THR A 151 7.61 -1.32 3.06
CA THR A 151 6.59 -0.28 3.18
C THR A 151 7.21 0.94 3.81
N ILE A 152 7.83 1.76 2.99
CA ILE A 152 8.49 3.00 3.37
C ILE A 152 8.48 3.97 2.20
N ASN A 153 8.35 5.27 2.45
CA ASN A 153 8.07 6.27 1.43
C ASN A 153 9.07 7.43 1.43
N ALA A 154 8.99 8.36 2.37
CA ALA A 154 9.84 9.55 2.35
C ALA A 154 11.34 9.22 2.35
N PRO A 155 11.86 8.31 3.20
CA PRO A 155 13.26 7.89 3.14
C PRO A 155 13.49 6.61 2.32
N ALA A 156 12.56 6.22 1.44
CA ALA A 156 12.63 4.97 0.68
C ALA A 156 13.94 4.78 -0.08
N ALA A 157 14.49 5.84 -0.69
CA ALA A 157 15.76 5.78 -1.41
C ALA A 157 16.94 5.42 -0.48
N ILE A 158 16.89 5.87 0.78
CA ILE A 158 17.90 5.56 1.80
C ILE A 158 17.78 4.09 2.22
N MET A 159 16.56 3.63 2.51
CA MET A 159 16.31 2.22 2.88
C MET A 159 16.63 1.26 1.74
N LEU A 160 16.35 1.64 0.49
CA LEU A 160 16.78 0.86 -0.67
C LEU A 160 18.32 0.78 -0.76
N ALA A 161 19.02 1.87 -0.47
CA ALA A 161 20.48 1.86 -0.43
C ALA A 161 21.00 0.94 0.69
N PHE A 162 20.42 0.96 1.89
CA PHE A 162 20.76 0.00 2.96
C PHE A 162 20.48 -1.44 2.54
N TYR A 163 19.33 -1.71 1.92
CA TYR A 163 18.95 -3.04 1.46
C TYR A 163 19.91 -3.60 0.41
N VAL A 164 20.23 -2.82 -0.62
CA VAL A 164 21.17 -3.21 -1.68
C VAL A 164 22.57 -3.44 -1.10
N ALA A 165 23.07 -2.51 -0.28
CA ALA A 165 24.38 -2.64 0.33
C ALA A 165 24.46 -3.85 1.30
N SER A 166 23.37 -4.16 2.00
CA SER A 166 23.24 -5.34 2.84
C SER A 166 23.34 -6.62 2.01
N ALA A 167 22.53 -6.75 0.96
CA ALA A 167 22.48 -7.93 0.12
C ALA A 167 23.81 -8.21 -0.61
N GLU A 168 24.44 -7.18 -1.16
CA GLU A 168 25.72 -7.31 -1.88
C GLU A 168 26.89 -7.63 -0.97
N SER A 169 26.83 -7.24 0.30
CA SER A 169 27.90 -7.46 1.29
C SER A 169 27.64 -8.63 2.24
N ASP A 170 26.55 -9.38 2.07
CA ASP A 170 26.27 -10.55 2.87
C ASP A 170 27.38 -11.60 2.67
N ALA A 171 27.94 -12.09 3.79
CA ALA A 171 29.08 -13.02 3.74
C ALA A 171 28.66 -14.46 3.41
N ALA A 172 27.41 -14.84 3.71
CA ALA A 172 26.88 -16.18 3.52
C ALA A 172 26.22 -16.34 2.14
N HIS A 173 25.43 -15.33 1.73
CA HIS A 173 24.64 -15.34 0.51
C HIS A 173 24.72 -14.00 -0.23
N PRO A 174 25.92 -13.61 -0.76
CA PRO A 174 26.06 -12.35 -1.46
C PRO A 174 25.16 -12.33 -2.69
N THR A 175 24.16 -11.45 -2.68
CA THR A 175 23.17 -11.36 -3.75
C THR A 175 23.37 -10.07 -4.55
N PRO A 176 23.79 -10.15 -5.82
CA PRO A 176 23.91 -9.00 -6.70
C PRO A 176 22.56 -8.31 -6.89
N ARG A 177 22.57 -6.96 -6.99
CA ARG A 177 21.37 -6.14 -7.14
C ARG A 177 20.47 -6.56 -8.31
N GLU A 178 21.04 -7.09 -9.38
CA GLU A 178 20.33 -7.56 -10.56
C GLU A 178 19.47 -8.82 -10.27
N GLN A 179 19.75 -9.54 -9.20
CA GLN A 179 19.02 -10.73 -8.77
C GLN A 179 17.97 -10.42 -7.71
N LEU A 180 18.06 -9.27 -7.02
CA LEU A 180 17.11 -8.86 -6.02
C LEU A 180 15.71 -8.69 -6.63
N SER A 181 14.73 -9.32 -6.01
CA SER A 181 13.33 -9.25 -6.43
C SER A 181 12.44 -8.77 -5.29
N GLY A 182 11.55 -7.86 -5.59
CA GLY A 182 10.68 -7.29 -4.57
C GLY A 182 10.12 -5.93 -4.97
N THR A 183 9.74 -5.17 -3.96
CA THR A 183 9.09 -3.88 -4.14
C THR A 183 9.49 -2.95 -3.00
N ILE A 184 9.70 -1.67 -3.28
CA ILE A 184 9.67 -0.62 -2.27
C ILE A 184 8.48 0.29 -2.54
N GLN A 185 7.78 0.77 -1.49
CA GLN A 185 6.54 1.52 -1.70
C GLN A 185 6.82 2.87 -2.34
N ALA A 186 7.65 3.71 -1.74
CA ALA A 186 8.18 4.95 -2.30
C ALA A 186 7.15 5.91 -2.94
N ASP A 187 5.88 5.74 -2.65
CA ASP A 187 4.80 6.60 -3.13
C ASP A 187 4.74 7.86 -2.29
N ILE A 188 5.41 8.89 -2.75
CA ILE A 188 5.54 10.13 -1.96
C ILE A 188 4.29 11.02 -2.06
N LEU A 189 3.54 10.99 -3.16
CA LEU A 189 2.35 11.82 -3.31
C LEU A 189 1.28 11.42 -2.28
N LYS A 190 1.06 10.12 -2.06
CA LYS A 190 0.10 9.66 -1.05
C LYS A 190 0.48 10.07 0.37
N GLU A 191 1.77 10.35 0.66
CA GLU A 191 2.18 10.87 1.96
C GLU A 191 1.62 12.26 2.21
N TYR A 192 1.70 13.15 1.22
CA TYR A 192 1.11 14.48 1.33
C TYR A 192 -0.42 14.46 1.29
N ILE A 193 -1.00 13.46 0.63
CA ILE A 193 -2.46 13.29 0.50
C ILE A 193 -3.07 12.76 1.80
N ALA A 194 -2.53 11.66 2.35
CA ALA A 194 -3.22 10.85 3.35
C ALA A 194 -2.38 10.48 4.58
N GLN A 195 -1.22 9.83 4.39
CA GLN A 195 -0.49 9.19 5.51
C GLN A 195 0.31 10.16 6.38
N LYS A 196 0.79 11.27 5.80
CA LYS A 196 1.45 12.37 6.53
C LYS A 196 2.89 12.09 7.01
N GLU A 197 3.58 11.17 6.39
CA GLU A 197 4.97 10.81 6.69
C GLU A 197 5.90 11.40 5.62
N TRP A 198 6.47 12.57 5.84
CA TRP A 198 7.35 13.26 4.90
C TRP A 198 8.65 13.73 5.55
N CYS A 199 9.74 13.73 4.78
CA CYS A 199 11.06 14.25 5.18
C CYS A 199 11.41 15.58 4.48
N PHE A 200 10.83 15.86 3.30
CA PHE A 200 11.21 16.97 2.42
C PHE A 200 9.98 17.65 1.83
N PRO A 201 10.11 18.86 1.22
CA PRO A 201 9.07 19.43 0.38
C PRO A 201 8.72 18.55 -0.82
N VAL A 202 7.53 18.76 -1.41
CA VAL A 202 6.98 17.89 -2.47
C VAL A 202 7.93 17.72 -3.67
N ASP A 203 8.50 18.82 -4.19
CA ASP A 203 9.32 18.72 -5.40
C ASP A 203 10.65 17.96 -5.20
N PRO A 204 11.45 18.19 -4.13
CA PRO A 204 12.60 17.35 -3.82
C PRO A 204 12.24 15.88 -3.55
N ALA A 205 11.11 15.62 -2.89
CA ALA A 205 10.65 14.27 -2.65
C ALA A 205 10.27 13.54 -3.96
N MET A 206 9.56 14.22 -4.86
CA MET A 206 9.30 13.73 -6.21
C MET A 206 10.58 13.46 -7.00
N ARG A 207 11.60 14.32 -6.85
CA ARG A 207 12.92 14.09 -7.46
C ARG A 207 13.55 12.79 -6.99
N LEU A 208 13.59 12.53 -5.67
CA LEU A 208 14.15 11.30 -5.11
C LEU A 208 13.42 10.05 -5.63
N CYS A 209 12.11 10.11 -5.73
CA CYS A 209 11.31 9.04 -6.31
C CYS A 209 11.69 8.78 -7.78
N GLY A 210 11.80 9.83 -8.58
CA GLY A 210 12.25 9.74 -9.98
C GLY A 210 13.69 9.22 -10.13
N ASP A 211 14.60 9.63 -9.25
CA ASP A 211 15.99 9.13 -9.21
C ASP A 211 16.02 7.61 -8.94
N MET A 212 15.19 7.15 -8.04
CA MET A 212 15.07 5.73 -7.69
C MET A 212 14.44 4.91 -8.83
N ILE A 213 13.38 5.41 -9.47
CA ILE A 213 12.78 4.75 -10.65
C ILE A 213 13.82 4.59 -11.76
N GLU A 214 14.53 5.67 -12.08
CA GLU A 214 15.57 5.68 -13.12
C GLU A 214 16.71 4.71 -12.80
N TRP A 215 17.20 4.75 -11.56
CA TRP A 215 18.32 3.89 -11.14
C TRP A 215 17.94 2.43 -11.12
N CYS A 216 16.78 2.08 -10.57
CA CYS A 216 16.28 0.71 -10.53
C CYS A 216 16.02 0.15 -11.94
N THR A 217 15.49 0.97 -12.85
CA THR A 217 15.28 0.56 -14.25
C THR A 217 16.58 0.08 -14.90
N ARG A 218 17.71 0.74 -14.58
CA ARG A 218 19.02 0.42 -15.14
C ARG A 218 19.75 -0.71 -14.40
N HIS A 219 19.58 -0.83 -13.08
CA HIS A 219 20.43 -1.67 -12.24
C HIS A 219 19.71 -2.84 -11.55
N MET A 220 18.37 -2.81 -11.44
CA MET A 220 17.57 -3.81 -10.72
C MET A 220 16.38 -4.31 -11.56
N PRO A 221 16.63 -5.09 -12.61
CA PRO A 221 15.60 -5.45 -13.61
C PRO A 221 14.45 -6.30 -13.05
N ARG A 222 14.59 -6.86 -11.83
CA ARG A 222 13.56 -7.66 -11.15
C ARG A 222 12.86 -6.90 -10.02
N TRP A 223 13.27 -5.66 -9.74
CA TRP A 223 12.77 -4.84 -8.65
C TRP A 223 11.61 -3.93 -9.12
N HIS A 224 10.63 -3.74 -8.26
CA HIS A 224 9.56 -2.76 -8.43
C HIS A 224 9.92 -1.51 -7.64
N PRO A 225 10.34 -0.42 -8.28
CA PRO A 225 10.87 0.76 -7.59
C PRO A 225 9.80 1.60 -6.91
N ILE A 226 8.54 1.35 -7.20
CA ILE A 226 7.40 2.03 -6.59
C ILE A 226 6.19 1.10 -6.50
N SER A 227 5.42 1.27 -5.44
CA SER A 227 4.08 0.70 -5.28
C SER A 227 3.11 1.82 -4.97
N ILE A 228 2.41 2.28 -6.00
CA ILE A 228 1.51 3.42 -5.98
C ILE A 228 0.28 3.06 -5.15
N SER A 229 -0.01 3.84 -4.09
CA SER A 229 -0.72 3.34 -2.93
C SER A 229 -2.03 4.06 -2.65
N GLY A 230 -3.14 3.45 -3.06
CA GLY A 230 -4.50 3.84 -2.69
C GLY A 230 -4.90 3.40 -1.29
N TYR A 231 -4.24 2.38 -0.74
CA TYR A 231 -4.57 1.83 0.58
C TYR A 231 -4.70 2.93 1.64
N HIS A 232 -3.68 3.76 1.81
CA HIS A 232 -3.65 4.82 2.83
C HIS A 232 -4.67 5.92 2.56
N ILE A 233 -4.96 6.20 1.29
CA ILE A 233 -6.02 7.15 0.88
C ILE A 233 -7.38 6.63 1.37
N ARG A 234 -7.63 5.33 1.20
CA ARG A 234 -8.87 4.69 1.66
C ARG A 234 -8.96 4.63 3.18
N GLU A 235 -7.85 4.27 3.86
CA GLU A 235 -7.76 4.25 5.32
C GLU A 235 -7.97 5.64 5.96
N ALA A 236 -7.62 6.72 5.26
CA ALA A 236 -7.91 8.10 5.68
C ALA A 236 -9.38 8.50 5.55
N GLY A 237 -10.24 7.62 4.99
CA GLY A 237 -11.68 7.82 4.91
C GLY A 237 -12.22 8.25 3.54
N SER A 238 -11.43 8.10 2.47
CA SER A 238 -11.91 8.35 1.11
C SER A 238 -12.96 7.34 0.67
N THR A 239 -13.72 7.68 -0.36
CA THR A 239 -14.57 6.71 -1.08
C THR A 239 -13.70 5.79 -1.96
N ALA A 240 -14.27 4.70 -2.46
CA ALA A 240 -13.58 3.80 -3.39
C ALA A 240 -13.26 4.50 -4.73
N GLN A 241 -14.12 5.41 -5.19
CA GLN A 241 -13.89 6.23 -6.39
C GLN A 241 -12.71 7.18 -6.19
N GLN A 242 -12.63 7.84 -5.04
CA GLN A 242 -11.53 8.74 -4.69
C GLN A 242 -10.21 7.96 -4.55
N GLU A 243 -10.22 6.80 -3.88
CA GLU A 243 -9.06 5.90 -3.83
C GLU A 243 -8.59 5.56 -5.24
N LEU A 244 -9.50 5.09 -6.11
CA LEU A 244 -9.19 4.73 -7.48
C LEU A 244 -8.57 5.90 -8.26
N ALA A 245 -9.24 7.05 -8.23
CA ALA A 245 -8.87 8.22 -9.02
C ALA A 245 -7.52 8.80 -8.58
N PHE A 246 -7.33 9.04 -7.28
CA PHE A 246 -6.10 9.65 -6.77
C PHE A 246 -4.90 8.72 -6.96
N THR A 247 -5.07 7.42 -6.69
CA THR A 247 -4.01 6.43 -6.89
C THR A 247 -3.56 6.34 -8.35
N LEU A 248 -4.50 6.28 -9.29
CA LEU A 248 -4.15 6.21 -10.70
C LEU A 248 -3.53 7.51 -11.19
N LYS A 249 -4.02 8.67 -10.72
CA LYS A 249 -3.44 9.96 -11.10
C LYS A 249 -2.03 10.16 -10.53
N ASP A 250 -1.76 9.67 -9.30
CA ASP A 250 -0.40 9.59 -8.77
C ASP A 250 0.49 8.74 -9.67
N GLY A 251 0.00 7.56 -10.07
CA GLY A 251 0.72 6.67 -10.98
C GLY A 251 1.04 7.30 -12.33
N LEU A 252 0.08 7.97 -12.95
CA LEU A 252 0.28 8.67 -14.22
C LEU A 252 1.27 9.83 -14.07
N THR A 253 1.27 10.52 -12.92
CA THR A 253 2.24 11.58 -12.62
C THR A 253 3.67 11.04 -12.48
N TYR A 254 3.86 9.86 -11.89
CA TYR A 254 5.17 9.20 -11.86
C TYR A 254 5.64 8.75 -13.25
N VAL A 255 4.71 8.27 -14.09
CA VAL A 255 5.02 7.93 -15.50
C VAL A 255 5.45 9.17 -16.27
N GLU A 256 4.70 10.26 -16.17
CA GLU A 256 5.02 11.53 -16.81
C GLU A 256 6.42 12.02 -16.40
N GLN A 257 6.71 12.04 -15.11
CA GLN A 257 8.02 12.42 -14.59
C GLN A 257 9.17 11.55 -15.13
N ALA A 258 8.95 10.22 -15.23
CA ALA A 258 9.96 9.30 -15.76
C ALA A 258 10.21 9.53 -17.26
N VAL A 259 9.15 9.78 -18.04
CA VAL A 259 9.24 10.10 -19.47
C VAL A 259 9.93 11.46 -19.69
N GLU A 260 9.62 12.48 -18.88
CA GLU A 260 10.29 13.79 -18.91
C GLU A 260 11.81 13.69 -18.61
N ARG A 261 12.22 12.71 -17.82
CA ARG A 261 13.63 12.37 -17.57
C ARG A 261 14.29 11.62 -18.73
N GLY A 262 13.54 11.29 -19.78
CA GLY A 262 14.02 10.61 -20.98
C GLY A 262 14.03 9.10 -20.91
N LEU A 263 13.29 8.48 -19.97
CA LEU A 263 13.09 7.03 -19.93
C LEU A 263 12.03 6.61 -20.96
N ASP A 264 12.24 5.48 -21.61
CA ASP A 264 11.21 4.84 -22.45
C ASP A 264 10.16 4.20 -21.53
N VAL A 265 8.87 4.48 -21.79
CA VAL A 265 7.77 3.95 -21.00
C VAL A 265 7.78 2.42 -20.94
N ASP A 266 8.19 1.75 -22.02
CA ASP A 266 8.24 0.29 -22.10
C ASP A 266 9.43 -0.33 -21.33
N GLU A 267 10.40 0.47 -20.88
CA GLU A 267 11.51 0.00 -20.05
C GLU A 267 11.14 -0.01 -18.55
N PHE A 268 10.44 1.02 -18.05
CA PHE A 268 10.15 1.15 -16.62
C PHE A 268 8.70 0.77 -16.22
N ALA A 269 7.69 1.08 -17.04
CA ALA A 269 6.30 0.84 -16.68
C ALA A 269 5.97 -0.63 -16.34
N PRO A 270 6.60 -1.66 -16.96
CA PRO A 270 6.43 -3.05 -16.55
C PRO A 270 6.83 -3.34 -15.09
N ARG A 271 7.54 -2.41 -14.44
CA ARG A 271 8.02 -2.51 -13.05
C ARG A 271 7.25 -1.64 -12.06
N LEU A 272 6.31 -0.85 -12.54
CA LEU A 272 5.40 -0.14 -11.65
C LEU A 272 4.40 -1.14 -11.06
N SER A 273 4.10 -0.96 -9.78
CA SER A 273 3.09 -1.76 -9.08
C SER A 273 2.16 -0.85 -8.29
N PHE A 274 1.07 -1.41 -7.82
CA PHE A 274 0.05 -0.68 -7.07
C PHE A 274 -0.26 -1.37 -5.76
N PHE A 275 -0.85 -0.63 -4.85
CA PHE A 275 -1.32 -1.12 -3.57
C PHE A 275 -2.70 -0.54 -3.29
N PHE A 276 -3.72 -1.39 -3.30
CA PHE A 276 -5.10 -1.01 -3.05
C PHE A 276 -5.64 -1.58 -1.74
N ASN A 277 -6.62 -0.87 -1.19
CA ASN A 277 -7.44 -1.35 -0.10
C ASN A 277 -8.47 -2.37 -0.60
N ALA A 278 -8.86 -3.33 0.23
CA ALA A 278 -10.02 -4.18 0.04
C ALA A 278 -10.98 -3.96 1.21
N HIS A 279 -12.08 -3.25 0.97
CA HIS A 279 -13.07 -2.89 1.98
C HIS A 279 -14.32 -3.79 1.94
N LEU A 280 -15.28 -3.54 2.82
CA LEU A 280 -16.47 -4.38 3.04
C LEU A 280 -17.53 -4.30 1.95
N ASP A 281 -17.59 -3.23 1.13
CA ASP A 281 -18.53 -3.20 0.01
C ASP A 281 -18.02 -4.10 -1.12
N PHE A 282 -18.39 -5.36 -1.02
CA PHE A 282 -17.86 -6.47 -1.78
C PHE A 282 -17.83 -6.25 -3.30
N PHE A 283 -18.95 -5.82 -3.86
CA PHE A 283 -19.07 -5.62 -5.31
C PHE A 283 -18.40 -4.33 -5.79
N GLU A 284 -18.46 -3.29 -4.97
CA GLU A 284 -17.79 -2.02 -5.24
C GLU A 284 -16.27 -2.21 -5.34
N GLU A 285 -15.67 -2.96 -4.41
CA GLU A 285 -14.24 -3.28 -4.41
C GLU A 285 -13.83 -4.09 -5.65
N ILE A 286 -14.60 -5.10 -6.05
CA ILE A 286 -14.34 -5.87 -7.26
C ILE A 286 -14.39 -4.99 -8.49
N ALA A 287 -15.41 -4.12 -8.60
CA ALA A 287 -15.56 -3.18 -9.71
C ALA A 287 -14.41 -2.16 -9.76
N LYS A 288 -13.95 -1.66 -8.61
CA LYS A 288 -12.78 -0.78 -8.49
C LYS A 288 -11.54 -1.38 -9.14
N TYR A 289 -11.18 -2.62 -8.82
CA TYR A 289 -10.01 -3.27 -9.40
C TYR A 289 -10.14 -3.53 -10.90
N ARG A 290 -11.35 -3.84 -11.37
CA ARG A 290 -11.64 -4.03 -12.79
C ARG A 290 -11.48 -2.72 -13.55
N ALA A 291 -12.04 -1.63 -13.04
CA ALA A 291 -11.90 -0.28 -13.59
C ALA A 291 -10.43 0.19 -13.56
N ALA A 292 -9.72 -0.05 -12.46
CA ALA A 292 -8.33 0.33 -12.31
C ALA A 292 -7.44 -0.26 -13.43
N ARG A 293 -7.55 -1.57 -13.70
CA ARG A 293 -6.80 -2.20 -14.80
C ARG A 293 -7.13 -1.61 -16.15
N ARG A 294 -8.41 -1.36 -16.41
CA ARG A 294 -8.89 -0.83 -17.69
C ARG A 294 -8.42 0.59 -17.93
N ILE A 295 -8.53 1.46 -16.95
CA ILE A 295 -8.04 2.85 -17.01
C ILE A 295 -6.53 2.85 -17.23
N TRP A 296 -5.78 2.14 -16.40
CA TRP A 296 -4.32 2.07 -16.52
C TRP A 296 -3.87 1.63 -17.91
N ALA A 297 -4.46 0.56 -18.44
CA ALA A 297 -4.12 0.04 -19.76
C ALA A 297 -4.37 1.07 -20.88
N ARG A 298 -5.48 1.80 -20.80
CA ARG A 298 -5.83 2.84 -21.78
C ARG A 298 -4.87 4.02 -21.69
N GLU A 299 -4.61 4.54 -20.50
CA GLU A 299 -3.72 5.68 -20.30
C GLU A 299 -2.30 5.37 -20.74
N LEU A 300 -1.74 4.21 -20.40
CA LEU A 300 -0.40 3.84 -20.83
C LEU A 300 -0.30 3.72 -22.35
N ARG A 301 -1.31 3.16 -23.02
CA ARG A 301 -1.32 3.04 -24.47
C ARG A 301 -1.59 4.36 -25.19
N ASP A 302 -2.67 5.06 -24.78
CA ASP A 302 -3.23 6.15 -25.56
C ASP A 302 -2.58 7.51 -25.21
N THR A 303 -2.17 7.70 -23.96
CA THR A 303 -1.52 8.94 -23.49
C THR A 303 0.01 8.84 -23.56
N PHE A 304 0.61 7.72 -23.13
CA PHE A 304 2.07 7.58 -23.07
C PHE A 304 2.67 6.76 -24.21
N GLY A 305 1.84 6.18 -25.09
CA GLY A 305 2.29 5.49 -26.30
C GLY A 305 2.98 4.15 -26.05
N ALA A 306 2.71 3.48 -24.91
CA ALA A 306 3.23 2.17 -24.59
C ALA A 306 2.86 1.14 -25.67
N LYS A 307 3.82 0.32 -26.08
CA LYS A 307 3.67 -0.73 -27.10
C LYS A 307 3.77 -2.12 -26.51
N ASN A 308 4.47 -2.26 -25.39
CA ASN A 308 4.62 -3.52 -24.69
C ASN A 308 3.39 -3.79 -23.82
N GLU A 309 2.73 -4.92 -24.04
CA GLU A 309 1.56 -5.30 -23.22
C GLU A 309 1.85 -5.32 -21.72
N ARG A 310 3.09 -5.68 -21.32
CA ARG A 310 3.49 -5.69 -19.91
C ARG A 310 3.48 -4.31 -19.27
N SER A 311 3.67 -3.24 -20.04
CA SER A 311 3.58 -1.86 -19.57
C SER A 311 2.13 -1.47 -19.24
N MET A 312 1.18 -2.04 -19.98
CA MET A 312 -0.25 -1.80 -19.80
C MET A 312 -0.89 -2.70 -18.74
N GLN A 313 -0.20 -3.76 -18.29
CA GLN A 313 -0.67 -4.67 -17.25
C GLN A 313 -0.46 -4.07 -15.86
N MET A 314 -1.54 -3.70 -15.19
CA MET A 314 -1.48 -3.22 -13.81
C MET A 314 -1.35 -4.39 -12.82
N ARG A 315 -0.21 -4.48 -12.16
CA ARG A 315 0.01 -5.41 -11.03
C ARG A 315 -0.26 -4.69 -9.72
N PHE A 316 -1.01 -5.33 -8.84
CA PHE A 316 -1.28 -4.73 -7.55
C PHE A 316 -1.28 -5.74 -6.39
N HIS A 317 -0.91 -5.22 -5.24
CA HIS A 317 -1.13 -5.79 -3.94
C HIS A 317 -2.49 -5.32 -3.40
N SER A 318 -3.20 -6.17 -2.69
CA SER A 318 -4.36 -5.75 -1.88
C SER A 318 -4.11 -6.06 -0.42
N GLN A 319 -4.57 -5.14 0.43
CA GLN A 319 -4.67 -5.37 1.86
C GLN A 319 -6.11 -5.14 2.30
N THR A 320 -6.60 -5.99 3.18
CA THR A 320 -7.92 -5.81 3.80
C THR A 320 -7.95 -4.51 4.60
N ALA A 321 -9.11 -3.85 4.66
CA ALA A 321 -9.23 -2.54 5.29
C ALA A 321 -9.05 -2.62 6.81
N GLY A 322 -8.05 -1.92 7.35
CA GLY A 322 -7.87 -1.75 8.79
C GLY A 322 -8.96 -0.88 9.38
N VAL A 323 -9.35 0.19 8.67
CA VAL A 323 -10.39 1.14 9.10
C VAL A 323 -11.77 0.50 9.31
N SER A 324 -12.04 -0.65 8.70
CA SER A 324 -13.28 -1.40 8.88
C SER A 324 -13.33 -2.21 10.18
N LEU A 325 -12.16 -2.49 10.77
CA LEU A 325 -12.03 -3.34 11.95
C LEU A 325 -12.34 -2.55 13.22
N THR A 326 -12.96 -3.23 14.18
CA THR A 326 -13.45 -2.60 15.40
C THR A 326 -12.78 -3.19 16.65
N ALA A 327 -12.55 -2.33 17.65
CA ALA A 327 -12.08 -2.75 18.96
C ALA A 327 -13.17 -3.54 19.71
N GLN A 328 -14.44 -3.23 19.41
CA GLN A 328 -15.61 -3.93 19.95
C GLN A 328 -15.80 -5.28 19.25
N GLN A 329 -16.02 -6.32 20.02
CA GLN A 329 -16.26 -7.68 19.52
C GLN A 329 -15.19 -8.11 18.49
N PRO A 330 -13.89 -8.10 18.84
CA PRO A 330 -12.79 -8.18 17.88
C PRO A 330 -12.78 -9.49 17.08
N LEU A 331 -13.38 -10.58 17.57
CA LEU A 331 -13.50 -11.83 16.80
C LEU A 331 -14.37 -11.69 15.54
N ASN A 332 -15.29 -10.72 15.49
CA ASN A 332 -16.05 -10.42 14.27
C ASN A 332 -15.14 -9.85 13.16
N ASN A 333 -13.94 -9.34 13.50
CA ASN A 333 -12.98 -8.88 12.52
C ASN A 333 -12.45 -10.01 11.63
N ILE A 334 -12.43 -11.26 12.10
CA ILE A 334 -12.11 -12.43 11.26
C ILE A 334 -13.08 -12.52 10.08
N VAL A 335 -14.37 -12.28 10.33
CA VAL A 335 -15.41 -12.32 9.30
C VAL A 335 -15.25 -11.15 8.33
N ARG A 336 -15.00 -9.93 8.84
CA ARG A 336 -14.78 -8.73 8.02
C ARG A 336 -13.58 -8.95 7.09
N THR A 337 -12.43 -9.29 7.65
CA THR A 337 -11.20 -9.58 6.90
C THR A 337 -11.40 -10.69 5.87
N THR A 338 -12.18 -11.72 6.17
CA THR A 338 -12.46 -12.81 5.20
C THR A 338 -13.25 -12.29 3.99
N ILE A 339 -14.27 -11.46 4.20
CA ILE A 339 -15.08 -10.87 3.12
C ILE A 339 -14.23 -9.92 2.26
N GLU A 340 -13.44 -9.08 2.89
CA GLU A 340 -12.52 -8.15 2.22
C GLU A 340 -11.44 -8.87 1.41
N ALA A 341 -10.83 -9.91 1.99
CA ALA A 341 -9.86 -10.74 1.31
C ALA A 341 -10.48 -11.44 0.08
N LEU A 342 -11.71 -11.92 0.20
CA LEU A 342 -12.43 -12.53 -0.91
C LEU A 342 -12.74 -11.51 -2.02
N ALA A 343 -13.08 -10.27 -1.68
CA ALA A 343 -13.24 -9.19 -2.66
C ALA A 343 -11.93 -8.90 -3.41
N GLY A 344 -10.81 -8.82 -2.70
CA GLY A 344 -9.47 -8.66 -3.31
C GLY A 344 -9.12 -9.80 -4.25
N VAL A 345 -9.40 -11.05 -3.88
CA VAL A 345 -9.17 -12.24 -4.71
C VAL A 345 -10.06 -12.23 -5.96
N LEU A 346 -11.36 -12.00 -5.82
CA LEU A 346 -12.28 -11.92 -6.97
C LEU A 346 -11.99 -10.68 -7.83
N GLY A 347 -11.40 -9.65 -7.25
CA GLY A 347 -10.87 -8.48 -7.95
C GLY A 347 -9.58 -8.75 -8.74
N GLY A 348 -8.91 -9.87 -8.52
CA GLY A 348 -7.75 -10.30 -9.31
C GLY A 348 -6.40 -9.79 -8.82
N THR A 349 -6.21 -9.63 -7.50
CA THR A 349 -4.94 -9.20 -6.87
C THR A 349 -3.78 -10.16 -7.15
N GLN A 350 -2.54 -9.67 -7.22
CA GLN A 350 -1.33 -10.49 -7.39
C GLN A 350 -0.68 -10.87 -6.06
N SER A 351 -0.90 -10.09 -5.02
CA SER A 351 -0.49 -10.42 -3.66
C SER A 351 -1.51 -9.89 -2.66
N LEU A 352 -1.62 -10.52 -1.50
CA LEU A 352 -2.64 -10.21 -0.50
C LEU A 352 -2.04 -10.22 0.90
N HIS A 353 -2.40 -9.19 1.68
CA HIS A 353 -2.31 -9.17 3.13
C HIS A 353 -3.72 -9.23 3.74
N THR A 354 -3.87 -9.98 4.80
CA THR A 354 -5.07 -10.05 5.63
C THR A 354 -4.77 -9.52 7.03
N ASN A 355 -5.49 -8.50 7.45
CA ASN A 355 -5.34 -7.93 8.79
C ASN A 355 -5.75 -8.95 9.86
N SER A 356 -5.06 -8.91 10.98
CA SER A 356 -5.37 -9.76 12.13
C SER A 356 -6.59 -9.23 12.89
N TYR A 357 -7.31 -10.09 13.59
CA TYR A 357 -8.54 -9.69 14.29
C TYR A 357 -8.30 -8.71 15.45
N ASP A 358 -7.07 -8.63 15.95
CA ASP A 358 -6.63 -7.73 17.01
C ASP A 358 -6.03 -6.40 16.49
N GLU A 359 -6.03 -6.17 15.18
CA GLU A 359 -5.48 -4.97 14.51
C GLU A 359 -5.95 -3.64 15.10
N ALA A 360 -7.23 -3.55 15.45
CA ALA A 360 -7.80 -2.33 16.05
C ALA A 360 -7.33 -2.08 17.51
N LEU A 361 -6.59 -3.02 18.11
CA LEU A 361 -6.17 -2.96 19.51
C LEU A 361 -4.65 -2.84 19.66
N ALA A 362 -3.88 -3.58 18.84
CA ALA A 362 -2.42 -3.63 18.91
C ALA A 362 -1.82 -4.31 17.68
N LEU A 363 -0.49 -4.38 17.60
CA LEU A 363 0.20 -5.28 16.68
C LEU A 363 -0.22 -6.74 16.92
N PRO A 364 -0.26 -7.57 15.86
CA PRO A 364 -0.85 -8.89 15.94
C PRO A 364 -0.06 -9.84 16.85
N THR A 365 -0.81 -10.58 17.67
CA THR A 365 -0.28 -11.74 18.37
C THR A 365 0.07 -12.87 17.39
N GLU A 366 0.84 -13.87 17.84
CA GLU A 366 1.18 -15.04 17.02
C GLU A 366 -0.07 -15.83 16.59
N GLU A 367 -1.05 -15.96 17.48
CA GLU A 367 -2.34 -16.60 17.17
C GLU A 367 -3.09 -15.79 16.10
N ALA A 368 -3.21 -14.48 16.28
CA ALA A 368 -3.96 -13.62 15.37
C ALA A 368 -3.36 -13.60 13.96
N VAL A 369 -2.03 -13.47 13.84
CA VAL A 369 -1.36 -13.51 12.53
C VAL A 369 -1.45 -14.88 11.86
N THR A 370 -1.47 -15.95 12.65
CA THR A 370 -1.68 -17.31 12.13
C THR A 370 -3.09 -17.44 11.53
N ILE A 371 -4.13 -16.99 12.22
CA ILE A 371 -5.51 -16.99 11.72
C ILE A 371 -5.63 -16.14 10.44
N ALA A 372 -5.01 -14.98 10.42
CA ALA A 372 -4.99 -14.11 9.25
C ALA A 372 -4.37 -14.80 8.01
N LEU A 373 -3.24 -15.49 8.18
CA LEU A 373 -2.63 -16.29 7.11
C LEU A 373 -3.52 -17.47 6.69
N ARG A 374 -4.11 -18.18 7.65
CA ARG A 374 -5.04 -19.30 7.38
C ARG A 374 -6.28 -18.85 6.62
N THR A 375 -6.77 -17.63 6.86
CA THR A 375 -7.89 -17.04 6.08
C THR A 375 -7.57 -17.04 4.59
N GLN A 376 -6.39 -16.61 4.18
CA GLN A 376 -5.97 -16.66 2.77
C GLN A 376 -5.88 -18.10 2.24
N GLN A 377 -5.35 -19.03 3.04
CA GLN A 377 -5.20 -20.43 2.66
C GLN A 377 -6.55 -21.13 2.51
N VAL A 378 -7.53 -20.86 3.38
CA VAL A 378 -8.91 -21.35 3.26
C VAL A 378 -9.55 -20.82 1.97
N ILE A 379 -9.43 -19.52 1.70
CA ILE A 379 -9.94 -18.93 0.44
C ILE A 379 -9.31 -19.62 -0.77
N ALA A 380 -7.99 -19.84 -0.76
CA ALA A 380 -7.26 -20.42 -1.88
C ALA A 380 -7.61 -21.89 -2.16
N HIS A 381 -7.82 -22.70 -1.12
CA HIS A 381 -7.89 -24.16 -1.24
C HIS A 381 -9.27 -24.76 -1.03
N GLU A 382 -10.18 -24.10 -0.28
CA GLU A 382 -11.46 -24.69 0.10
C GLU A 382 -12.67 -24.07 -0.61
N THR A 383 -12.55 -22.83 -1.12
CA THR A 383 -13.72 -22.11 -1.66
C THR A 383 -13.98 -22.35 -3.16
N GLY A 384 -12.96 -22.84 -3.89
CA GLY A 384 -13.05 -23.01 -5.34
C GLY A 384 -12.91 -21.72 -6.17
N VAL A 385 -12.69 -20.55 -5.55
CA VAL A 385 -12.54 -19.25 -6.29
C VAL A 385 -11.35 -19.23 -7.23
N ALA A 386 -10.33 -20.04 -6.96
CA ALA A 386 -9.14 -20.17 -7.84
C ALA A 386 -9.36 -21.12 -9.03
N ASN A 387 -10.51 -21.82 -9.13
CA ASN A 387 -10.77 -22.82 -10.16
C ASN A 387 -11.18 -22.23 -11.50
N THR A 388 -11.58 -20.95 -11.54
CA THR A 388 -11.94 -20.25 -12.78
C THR A 388 -11.40 -18.83 -12.77
N VAL A 389 -11.41 -18.17 -13.91
CA VAL A 389 -10.94 -16.78 -14.06
C VAL A 389 -12.15 -15.86 -14.13
N ASP A 390 -12.13 -14.80 -13.31
CA ASP A 390 -13.15 -13.75 -13.30
C ASP A 390 -14.59 -14.29 -13.31
N PRO A 391 -15.01 -15.04 -12.26
CA PRO A 391 -16.31 -15.71 -12.24
C PRO A 391 -17.51 -14.74 -12.25
N LEU A 392 -17.29 -13.46 -11.95
CA LEU A 392 -18.29 -12.40 -11.95
C LEU A 392 -18.33 -11.61 -13.26
N GLY A 393 -17.43 -11.90 -14.21
CA GLY A 393 -17.40 -11.26 -15.53
C GLY A 393 -18.72 -11.48 -16.28
N GLY A 394 -19.32 -10.39 -16.76
CA GLY A 394 -20.64 -10.39 -17.40
C GLY A 394 -21.83 -10.30 -16.41
N SER A 395 -21.57 -10.18 -15.11
CA SER A 395 -22.63 -9.80 -14.16
C SER A 395 -23.13 -8.38 -14.49
N TYR A 396 -24.42 -8.23 -14.71
CA TYR A 396 -25.01 -6.93 -15.03
C TYR A 396 -24.61 -5.84 -14.04
N TYR A 397 -24.70 -6.14 -12.76
CA TYR A 397 -24.35 -5.20 -11.69
C TYR A 397 -22.85 -4.87 -11.66
N VAL A 398 -21.99 -5.89 -11.70
CA VAL A 398 -20.53 -5.67 -11.62
C VAL A 398 -20.00 -4.90 -12.82
N GLU A 399 -20.49 -5.18 -14.04
CA GLU A 399 -20.06 -4.44 -15.23
C GLU A 399 -20.55 -2.99 -15.23
N ALA A 400 -21.81 -2.76 -14.84
CA ALA A 400 -22.36 -1.40 -14.71
C ALA A 400 -21.58 -0.59 -13.66
N LEU A 401 -21.28 -1.20 -12.51
CA LEU A 401 -20.51 -0.58 -11.44
C LEU A 401 -19.04 -0.33 -11.85
N THR A 402 -18.46 -1.21 -12.67
CA THR A 402 -17.12 -1.02 -13.25
C THR A 402 -17.05 0.20 -14.16
N ASP A 403 -18.08 0.39 -15.02
CA ASP A 403 -18.17 1.55 -15.90
C ASP A 403 -18.39 2.86 -15.13
N GLU A 404 -19.17 2.79 -14.06
CA GLU A 404 -19.40 3.94 -13.18
C GLU A 404 -18.13 4.35 -12.44
N MET A 405 -17.37 3.39 -11.90
CA MET A 405 -16.06 3.64 -11.29
C MET A 405 -15.09 4.31 -12.27
N GLU A 406 -15.03 3.82 -13.52
CA GLU A 406 -14.19 4.43 -14.56
C GLU A 406 -14.61 5.88 -14.85
N ARG A 407 -15.91 6.14 -15.00
CA ARG A 407 -16.43 7.48 -15.26
C ARG A 407 -16.04 8.46 -14.13
N HIS A 408 -16.27 8.08 -12.88
CA HIS A 408 -15.90 8.92 -11.73
C HIS A 408 -14.39 9.17 -11.64
N ALA A 409 -13.58 8.18 -11.97
CA ALA A 409 -12.13 8.38 -11.98
C ALA A 409 -11.71 9.45 -13.00
N TYR A 410 -12.28 9.42 -14.21
CA TYR A 410 -12.01 10.45 -15.22
C TYR A 410 -12.58 11.83 -14.85
N ASP A 411 -13.71 11.90 -14.15
CA ASP A 411 -14.24 13.16 -13.61
C ASP A 411 -13.24 13.80 -12.60
N TYR A 412 -12.62 12.99 -11.74
CA TYR A 412 -11.55 13.45 -10.85
C TYR A 412 -10.27 13.84 -11.60
N PHE A 413 -9.90 13.08 -12.64
CA PHE A 413 -8.73 13.41 -13.46
C PHE A 413 -8.88 14.79 -14.09
N ALA A 414 -10.04 15.08 -14.67
CA ALA A 414 -10.33 16.40 -15.27
C ALA A 414 -10.17 17.55 -14.26
N LYS A 415 -10.70 17.37 -13.03
CA LYS A 415 -10.57 18.38 -11.96
C LYS A 415 -9.11 18.59 -11.53
N ILE A 416 -8.33 17.51 -11.42
CA ILE A 416 -6.92 17.57 -11.06
C ILE A 416 -6.12 18.27 -12.17
N ASP A 417 -6.42 17.98 -13.43
CA ASP A 417 -5.76 18.61 -14.59
C ASP A 417 -6.06 20.11 -14.67
N GLU A 418 -7.30 20.53 -14.37
CA GLU A 418 -7.68 21.96 -14.25
C GLU A 418 -6.87 22.70 -13.15
N LEU A 419 -6.43 21.99 -12.09
CA LEU A 419 -5.59 22.54 -11.03
C LEU A 419 -4.11 22.60 -11.40
N GLY A 420 -3.72 22.07 -12.55
CA GLY A 420 -2.32 22.03 -13.03
C GLY A 420 -1.62 20.69 -12.76
N GLY A 421 -2.37 19.59 -12.65
CA GLY A 421 -1.87 18.24 -12.40
C GLY A 421 -1.78 17.87 -10.91
N MET A 422 -1.41 16.62 -10.64
CA MET A 422 -1.51 16.05 -9.28
C MET A 422 -0.61 16.75 -8.26
N VAL A 423 0.62 17.08 -8.62
CA VAL A 423 1.55 17.82 -7.73
C VAL A 423 0.98 19.18 -7.33
N ALA A 424 0.38 19.90 -8.30
CA ALA A 424 -0.25 21.20 -8.03
C ALA A 424 -1.52 21.04 -7.17
N ALA A 425 -2.35 20.02 -7.43
CA ALA A 425 -3.54 19.72 -6.66
C ALA A 425 -3.20 19.36 -5.20
N VAL A 426 -2.15 18.57 -4.96
CA VAL A 426 -1.62 18.24 -3.63
C VAL A 426 -1.17 19.50 -2.88
N LYS A 427 -0.39 20.38 -3.55
CA LYS A 427 0.05 21.65 -2.96
C LYS A 427 -1.10 22.61 -2.62
N GLN A 428 -2.25 22.46 -3.30
CA GLN A 428 -3.48 23.21 -3.05
C GLN A 428 -4.44 22.51 -2.07
N ASN A 429 -4.02 21.38 -1.50
CA ASN A 429 -4.80 20.55 -0.58
C ASN A 429 -6.15 20.06 -1.18
N TYR A 430 -6.22 19.85 -2.48
CA TYR A 430 -7.46 19.40 -3.12
C TYR A 430 -7.83 17.95 -2.72
N PRO A 431 -6.96 16.93 -2.92
CA PRO A 431 -7.29 15.57 -2.52
C PRO A 431 -7.53 15.44 -1.01
N GLN A 432 -6.76 16.18 -0.20
CA GLN A 432 -6.88 16.17 1.26
C GLN A 432 -8.26 16.63 1.73
N ARG A 433 -8.82 17.67 1.09
CA ARG A 433 -10.19 18.17 1.40
C ARG A 433 -11.26 17.17 0.96
N GLU A 434 -11.15 16.62 -0.24
CA GLU A 434 -12.08 15.60 -0.73
C GLU A 434 -12.17 14.38 0.21
N ILE A 435 -11.01 13.94 0.73
CA ILE A 435 -10.95 12.83 1.69
C ILE A 435 -11.57 13.24 3.03
N ALA A 436 -11.25 14.43 3.55
CA ALA A 436 -11.79 14.91 4.81
C ALA A 436 -13.32 15.05 4.77
N ASP A 437 -13.85 15.56 3.67
CA ASP A 437 -15.30 15.71 3.47
C ASP A 437 -15.99 14.34 3.40
N ALA A 438 -15.40 13.37 2.70
CA ALA A 438 -15.92 12.00 2.63
C ALA A 438 -15.90 11.29 3.98
N ALA A 439 -14.79 11.40 4.71
CA ALA A 439 -14.64 10.82 6.05
C ALA A 439 -15.65 11.42 7.04
N PHE A 440 -15.88 12.72 6.98
CA PHE A 440 -16.85 13.41 7.83
C PHE A 440 -18.28 12.97 7.52
N ALA A 441 -18.64 12.87 6.23
CA ALA A 441 -19.95 12.38 5.82
C ALA A 441 -20.19 10.94 6.30
N HIS A 442 -19.20 10.06 6.15
CA HIS A 442 -19.27 8.68 6.66
C HIS A 442 -19.50 8.63 8.18
N GLN A 443 -18.77 9.46 8.94
CA GLN A 443 -18.93 9.51 10.41
C GLN A 443 -20.34 9.95 10.81
N LEU A 444 -20.93 10.93 10.11
CA LEU A 444 -22.30 11.36 10.37
C LEU A 444 -23.32 10.24 10.12
N GLU A 445 -23.14 9.42 9.08
CA GLU A 445 -24.00 8.26 8.82
C GLU A 445 -23.90 7.20 9.94
N VAL A 446 -22.68 6.98 10.48
CA VAL A 446 -22.47 6.07 11.61
C VAL A 446 -23.12 6.62 12.88
N ASP A 447 -22.92 7.89 13.19
CA ASP A 447 -23.45 8.56 14.39
C ASP A 447 -24.98 8.64 14.37
N SER A 448 -25.58 8.87 13.22
CA SER A 448 -27.03 8.89 13.03
C SER A 448 -27.67 7.48 13.06
N GLY A 449 -26.86 6.43 12.89
CA GLY A 449 -27.34 5.06 12.75
C GLY A 449 -27.89 4.71 11.37
N GLU A 450 -27.74 5.60 10.38
CA GLU A 450 -28.04 5.32 8.97
C GLU A 450 -27.13 4.22 8.45
N ARG A 451 -25.86 4.27 8.80
CA ARG A 451 -24.88 3.21 8.55
C ARG A 451 -24.67 2.38 9.81
N ILE A 452 -24.94 1.07 9.68
CA ILE A 452 -24.79 0.13 10.79
C ILE A 452 -23.36 -0.44 10.79
N VAL A 453 -22.70 -0.32 11.95
CA VAL A 453 -21.44 -1.02 12.26
C VAL A 453 -21.73 -1.99 13.41
N VAL A 454 -21.69 -3.28 13.11
CA VAL A 454 -22.02 -4.36 14.07
C VAL A 454 -21.06 -4.31 15.25
N GLY A 455 -21.61 -4.30 16.45
CA GLY A 455 -20.85 -4.20 17.69
C GLY A 455 -20.55 -2.77 18.14
N VAL A 456 -20.65 -1.78 17.25
CA VAL A 456 -20.35 -0.37 17.54
C VAL A 456 -21.63 0.44 17.81
N ASN A 457 -22.48 0.61 16.81
CA ASN A 457 -23.73 1.35 16.95
C ASN A 457 -24.99 0.48 16.92
N ARG A 458 -24.84 -0.82 16.61
CA ARG A 458 -25.92 -1.82 16.69
C ARG A 458 -25.36 -3.19 17.10
N TYR A 459 -26.17 -4.00 17.75
CA TYR A 459 -25.80 -5.31 18.32
C TYR A 459 -24.65 -5.22 19.34
N VAL A 460 -24.65 -4.14 20.14
CA VAL A 460 -23.63 -3.84 21.15
C VAL A 460 -23.72 -4.82 22.31
N LEU A 461 -22.58 -5.30 22.78
CA LEU A 461 -22.46 -6.05 24.03
C LEU A 461 -21.97 -5.10 25.13
N HIS A 462 -22.50 -5.22 26.34
CA HIS A 462 -22.12 -4.37 27.47
C HIS A 462 -20.97 -4.93 28.30
N ASP A 463 -20.78 -6.25 28.25
CA ASP A 463 -19.75 -6.97 28.99
C ASP A 463 -18.91 -7.77 27.98
N GLU A 464 -17.83 -7.19 27.50
CA GLU A 464 -16.89 -7.82 26.57
C GLU A 464 -15.61 -8.26 27.31
N GLU A 465 -15.20 -9.50 27.12
CA GLU A 465 -13.90 -9.97 27.58
C GLU A 465 -12.79 -9.35 26.71
N GLN A 466 -11.76 -8.79 27.36
CA GLN A 466 -10.59 -8.27 26.67
C GLN A 466 -9.75 -9.44 26.14
N ILE A 467 -9.39 -9.38 24.88
CA ILE A 467 -8.47 -10.34 24.29
C ILE A 467 -7.00 -9.99 24.66
N PRO A 468 -6.10 -10.97 24.71
CA PRO A 468 -4.67 -10.72 24.85
C PRO A 468 -4.14 -9.88 23.69
N THR A 469 -3.30 -8.88 23.99
CA THR A 469 -2.64 -8.03 23.00
C THR A 469 -1.13 -8.12 23.13
N LEU A 470 -0.42 -7.97 22.01
CA LEU A 470 1.03 -7.86 22.01
C LEU A 470 1.45 -6.56 22.72
N ARG A 471 2.42 -6.68 23.61
CA ARG A 471 3.03 -5.53 24.29
C ARG A 471 4.50 -5.47 23.93
N ILE A 472 4.92 -4.35 23.41
CA ILE A 472 6.33 -4.09 23.12
C ILE A 472 7.04 -3.68 24.40
N ASP A 473 8.16 -4.34 24.73
CA ASP A 473 8.96 -4.02 25.90
C ASP A 473 9.67 -2.66 25.72
N PRO A 474 9.47 -1.69 26.59
CA PRO A 474 10.19 -0.40 26.55
C PRO A 474 11.72 -0.54 26.61
N ALA A 475 12.24 -1.70 27.00
CA ALA A 475 13.68 -1.96 26.97
C ALA A 475 14.25 -2.05 25.56
N LEU A 476 13.41 -2.36 24.56
CA LEU A 476 13.80 -2.44 23.15
C LEU A 476 14.32 -1.12 22.60
N GLU A 477 13.65 -0.02 22.93
CA GLU A 477 14.11 1.32 22.55
C GLU A 477 15.53 1.58 23.06
N ARG A 478 15.81 1.30 24.34
CA ARG A 478 17.16 1.46 24.89
C ARG A 478 18.19 0.53 24.22
N LYS A 479 17.78 -0.67 23.86
CA LYS A 479 18.64 -1.63 23.12
C LYS A 479 18.98 -1.06 21.74
N GLN A 480 18.01 -0.56 21.00
CA GLN A 480 18.19 0.01 19.66
C GLN A 480 19.07 1.27 19.70
N VAL A 481 18.80 2.21 20.61
CA VAL A 481 19.63 3.40 20.82
C VAL A 481 21.08 2.99 21.20
N GLY A 482 21.25 1.97 22.02
CA GLY A 482 22.57 1.40 22.35
C GLY A 482 23.31 0.86 21.13
N ARG A 483 22.63 0.18 20.22
CA ARG A 483 23.18 -0.35 18.95
C ARG A 483 23.62 0.79 18.04
N LEU A 484 22.76 1.77 17.83
CA LEU A 484 23.07 2.96 17.02
C LEU A 484 24.33 3.66 17.53
N ASN A 485 24.41 3.92 18.83
CA ASN A 485 25.58 4.54 19.45
C ASN A 485 26.86 3.69 19.28
N ALA A 486 26.74 2.37 19.40
CA ALA A 486 27.86 1.46 19.17
C ALA A 486 28.30 1.46 17.70
N ALA A 487 27.37 1.50 16.74
CA ALA A 487 27.68 1.62 15.31
C ALA A 487 28.42 2.93 15.00
N ARG A 488 27.91 4.05 15.51
CA ARG A 488 28.55 5.38 15.36
C ARG A 488 29.96 5.44 15.98
N ALA A 489 30.17 4.75 17.10
CA ALA A 489 31.48 4.74 17.76
C ALA A 489 32.53 3.90 17.02
N ARG A 490 32.11 2.90 16.23
CA ARG A 490 33.03 2.01 15.48
C ARG A 490 33.40 2.51 14.08
N ARG A 491 32.57 3.34 13.46
CA ARG A 491 32.74 3.79 12.08
C ARG A 491 33.83 4.86 11.93
N ASP A 492 34.36 5.06 10.73
CA ASP A 492 35.20 6.20 10.38
C ASP A 492 34.34 7.46 10.17
N GLY A 493 34.25 8.28 11.20
CA GLY A 493 33.46 9.52 11.15
C GLY A 493 33.93 10.52 10.08
N THR A 494 35.22 10.49 9.70
CA THR A 494 35.76 11.35 8.63
C THR A 494 35.26 10.89 7.26
N ALA A 495 35.25 9.59 7.02
CA ALA A 495 34.69 9.01 5.80
C ALA A 495 33.19 9.29 5.68
N VAL A 496 32.43 9.15 6.77
CA VAL A 496 31.00 9.47 6.79
C VAL A 496 30.75 10.93 6.42
N GLU A 497 31.43 11.88 7.06
CA GLU A 497 31.21 13.32 6.75
C GLU A 497 31.62 13.66 5.32
N ALA A 498 32.66 13.01 4.77
CA ALA A 498 33.05 13.20 3.39
C ALA A 498 31.95 12.75 2.41
N GLU A 499 31.33 11.58 2.63
CA GLU A 499 30.25 11.08 1.78
C GLU A 499 28.95 11.91 1.95
N LEU A 500 28.63 12.36 3.17
CA LEU A 500 27.49 13.27 3.40
C LEU A 500 27.72 14.63 2.72
N ALA A 501 28.96 15.15 2.71
CA ALA A 501 29.29 16.37 1.98
C ALA A 501 29.14 16.20 0.46
N ALA A 502 29.61 15.07 -0.08
CA ALA A 502 29.43 14.72 -1.48
C ALA A 502 27.95 14.56 -1.85
N LEU A 503 27.15 13.95 -0.98
CA LEU A 503 25.71 13.83 -1.15
C LEU A 503 25.05 15.22 -1.27
N ARG A 504 25.40 16.17 -0.39
CA ARG A 504 24.89 17.56 -0.46
C ARG A 504 25.24 18.24 -1.78
N GLU A 505 26.47 18.05 -2.26
CA GLU A 505 26.92 18.60 -3.55
C GLU A 505 26.10 18.01 -4.72
N HIS A 506 25.89 16.70 -4.73
CA HIS A 506 25.04 16.05 -5.73
C HIS A 506 23.58 16.50 -5.62
N ALA A 507 23.05 16.63 -4.41
CA ALA A 507 21.68 17.08 -4.17
C ALA A 507 21.42 18.50 -4.67
N ALA A 508 22.41 19.39 -4.60
CA ALA A 508 22.32 20.75 -5.11
C ALA A 508 22.20 20.82 -6.65
N ASN A 509 22.58 19.76 -7.38
CA ASN A 509 22.44 19.69 -8.82
C ASN A 509 21.23 18.80 -9.20
N PRO A 510 20.13 19.36 -9.76
CA PRO A 510 18.94 18.59 -10.07
C PRO A 510 19.11 17.52 -11.17
N ARG A 511 20.25 17.52 -11.88
CA ARG A 511 20.55 16.55 -12.93
C ARG A 511 21.29 15.30 -12.42
N HIS A 512 21.77 15.32 -11.18
CA HIS A 512 22.48 14.17 -10.59
C HIS A 512 21.49 13.22 -9.95
N ASN A 513 21.59 11.94 -10.30
CA ASN A 513 20.86 10.87 -9.62
C ASN A 513 21.51 10.62 -8.24
N LEU A 514 20.70 10.53 -7.18
CA LEU A 514 21.19 10.45 -5.82
C LEU A 514 21.40 9.02 -5.31
N MET A 515 21.00 7.98 -6.03
CA MET A 515 21.08 6.60 -5.53
C MET A 515 22.52 6.13 -5.27
N ASP A 516 23.47 6.39 -6.18
CA ASP A 516 24.87 6.02 -5.93
C ASP A 516 25.51 6.80 -4.78
N PRO A 517 25.32 8.14 -4.62
CA PRO A 517 25.69 8.85 -3.40
C PRO A 517 25.08 8.26 -2.11
N LEU A 518 23.80 7.87 -2.13
CA LEU A 518 23.15 7.24 -0.98
C LEU A 518 23.78 5.88 -0.63
N LEU A 519 24.09 5.05 -1.63
CA LEU A 519 24.81 3.79 -1.44
C LEU A 519 26.20 4.01 -0.80
N ARG A 520 26.92 5.05 -1.18
CA ARG A 520 28.22 5.38 -0.55
C ARG A 520 28.03 5.83 0.90
N CYS A 521 27.03 6.66 1.20
CA CYS A 521 26.72 7.05 2.58
C CYS A 521 26.39 5.83 3.44
N ALA A 522 25.52 4.93 2.94
CA ALA A 522 25.18 3.68 3.59
C ALA A 522 26.42 2.83 3.89
N SER A 523 27.28 2.63 2.89
CA SER A 523 28.50 1.83 2.99
C SER A 523 29.56 2.45 3.92
N ALA A 524 29.61 3.77 4.03
CA ALA A 524 30.47 4.47 4.97
C ALA A 524 29.97 4.39 6.42
N GLY A 525 28.72 3.95 6.65
CA GLY A 525 28.10 3.81 7.96
C GLY A 525 27.37 5.06 8.45
N ALA A 526 26.90 5.89 7.54
CA ALA A 526 25.95 6.97 7.88
C ALA A 526 24.63 6.36 8.34
N SER A 527 23.99 6.95 9.36
CA SER A 527 22.66 6.59 9.78
C SER A 527 21.59 7.22 8.88
N GLU A 528 20.38 6.71 8.94
CA GLU A 528 19.25 7.25 8.21
C GLU A 528 19.02 8.72 8.51
N GLY A 529 18.95 9.08 9.80
CA GLY A 529 18.75 10.47 10.25
C GLY A 529 19.86 11.41 9.76
N GLU A 530 21.13 10.99 9.79
CA GLU A 530 22.24 11.79 9.29
C GLU A 530 22.12 12.07 7.78
N ILE A 531 21.68 11.08 7.00
CA ILE A 531 21.43 11.23 5.56
C ILE A 531 20.27 12.19 5.32
N VAL A 532 19.15 12.00 6.03
CA VAL A 532 17.96 12.87 5.93
C VAL A 532 18.31 14.30 6.32
N GLU A 533 18.96 14.55 7.45
CA GLU A 533 19.40 15.88 7.87
C GLU A 533 20.35 16.53 6.85
N SER A 534 21.24 15.73 6.25
CA SER A 534 22.14 16.21 5.22
C SER A 534 21.40 16.69 3.97
N LEU A 535 20.38 15.94 3.55
CA LEU A 535 19.51 16.32 2.42
C LEU A 535 18.61 17.51 2.76
N GLN A 536 18.08 17.61 3.98
CA GLN A 536 17.25 18.74 4.43
C GLN A 536 18.00 20.08 4.36
N ARG A 537 19.32 20.09 4.56
CA ARG A 537 20.15 21.31 4.39
C ARG A 537 20.12 21.84 2.96
N VAL A 538 19.80 21.00 1.97
CA VAL A 538 19.71 21.38 0.55
C VAL A 538 18.26 21.57 0.11
N PHE A 539 17.37 20.66 0.53
CA PHE A 539 15.97 20.59 0.09
C PHE A 539 15.01 21.41 0.94
N GLY A 540 15.40 21.69 2.19
CA GLY A 540 14.53 22.33 3.18
C GLY A 540 13.56 21.36 3.86
N ASP A 541 12.80 21.90 4.80
CA ASP A 541 11.75 21.20 5.55
C ASP A 541 10.38 21.44 4.94
N TYR A 542 9.47 20.47 5.10
CA TYR A 542 8.08 20.65 4.74
C TYR A 542 7.21 20.89 5.98
N ARG A 543 6.29 21.83 5.85
CA ARG A 543 5.22 22.04 6.83
C ARG A 543 3.89 22.06 6.12
N GLU A 544 3.00 21.20 6.56
CA GLU A 544 1.65 21.15 6.03
C GLU A 544 0.88 22.43 6.37
N THR A 545 0.13 22.93 5.39
CA THR A 545 -0.90 23.95 5.65
C THR A 545 -2.16 23.22 6.11
N PRO A 546 -2.67 23.49 7.32
CA PRO A 546 -3.86 22.81 7.82
C PRO A 546 -5.05 22.97 6.87
N VAL A 547 -5.80 21.89 6.70
CA VAL A 547 -7.08 21.87 5.97
C VAL A 547 -8.19 21.99 7.01
N PHE A 548 -8.86 23.12 7.06
CA PHE A 548 -10.02 23.36 7.93
C PHE A 548 -11.19 23.82 7.08
#